data_c6f3fcb1c02fc9eeabe2b7d77fd15cb6
#
_entry.id   c6f3fcb1c02fc9eeabe2b7d77fd15cb6
#
_cell.length_a   1.000
_cell.length_b   1.000
_cell.length_c   1.000
_cell.angle_alpha   90.00
_cell.angle_beta   90.00
_cell.angle_gamma   90.00
#
_symmetry.space_group_name_H-M   'P 1'
#
loop_
_entity.id
_entity.type
_entity.pdbx_description
1 polymer ?
#
loop_
_entity_poly.entity_id
_entity_poly.type
_entity_poly.pdbx_seq_one_letter_code
_entity_poly.pdbx_strand_id
1 'polypeptide(L)' 'VVVPSSYNVITEEELAAHGVNIVIYANQLTRSAFPAMRQTAEDILRYHRAKEVDDRLMPIKEIITLIDEL' A
#
# COMPACT_ATOMS: atom_id res chain seq x y z
N VAL A 1 -20.30 0.62 11.32
CA VAL A 1 -18.85 0.54 11.06
C VAL A 1 -18.51 -0.82 10.46
N VAL A 2 -17.86 -0.82 9.32
CA VAL A 2 -17.40 -2.06 8.68
C VAL A 2 -15.92 -1.98 8.35
N VAL A 3 -15.27 -3.16 8.35
CA VAL A 3 -13.85 -3.30 8.01
C VAL A 3 -13.76 -4.36 6.90
N PRO A 4 -13.85 -3.95 5.61
CA PRO A 4 -13.90 -4.90 4.51
C PRO A 4 -12.54 -5.52 4.21
N SER A 5 -12.33 -6.74 4.66
CA SER A 5 -11.12 -7.51 4.35
C SER A 5 -11.42 -8.73 3.49
N SER A 6 -12.48 -9.48 3.79
CA SER A 6 -12.86 -10.65 3.01
C SER A 6 -14.05 -10.40 2.08
N TYR A 7 -14.85 -9.37 2.32
CA TYR A 7 -16.01 -9.01 1.48
C TYR A 7 -15.76 -7.68 0.76
N ASN A 8 -14.72 -7.65 -0.04
CA ASN A 8 -14.21 -6.43 -0.66
C ASN A 8 -14.87 -6.05 -1.99
N VAL A 9 -15.88 -6.80 -2.42
CA VAL A 9 -16.58 -6.54 -3.68
C VAL A 9 -17.71 -5.51 -3.55
N ILE A 10 -18.09 -5.17 -2.33
CA ILE A 10 -19.18 -4.25 -2.05
C ILE A 10 -18.62 -2.82 -2.05
N THR A 11 -19.21 -1.95 -2.87
CA THR A 11 -18.75 -0.56 -2.95
C THR A 11 -19.19 0.26 -1.75
N GLU A 12 -18.50 1.39 -1.53
CA GLU A 12 -18.87 2.33 -0.46
C GLU A 12 -20.28 2.87 -0.65
N GLU A 13 -20.69 3.10 -1.90
CA GLU A 13 -22.03 3.56 -2.23
C GLU A 13 -23.09 2.54 -1.80
N GLU A 14 -22.84 1.26 -2.04
CA GLU A 14 -23.75 0.20 -1.62
C GLU A 14 -23.85 0.10 -0.11
N LEU A 15 -22.71 0.22 0.58
CA LEU A 15 -22.68 0.21 2.03
C LEU A 15 -23.44 1.40 2.62
N ALA A 16 -23.24 2.59 2.05
CA ALA A 16 -23.95 3.78 2.48
C ALA A 16 -25.45 3.63 2.30
N ALA A 17 -25.91 3.01 1.21
CA ALA A 17 -27.33 2.77 0.94
C ALA A 17 -27.95 1.85 1.98
N HIS A 18 -27.16 1.00 2.65
CA HIS A 18 -27.61 0.11 3.69
C HIS A 18 -27.33 0.61 5.11
N GLY A 19 -27.01 1.90 5.26
CA GLY A 19 -26.88 2.54 6.56
C GLY A 19 -25.50 2.50 7.19
N VAL A 20 -24.46 2.14 6.42
CA VAL A 20 -23.09 2.13 6.92
C VAL A 20 -22.53 3.55 6.85
N ASN A 21 -22.04 4.06 7.98
CA ASN A 21 -21.50 5.42 8.10
C ASN A 21 -19.97 5.45 8.07
N ILE A 22 -19.31 4.37 8.48
CA ILE A 22 -17.85 4.32 8.58
C ILE A 22 -17.34 3.03 7.93
N VAL A 23 -16.39 3.17 7.02
CA VAL A 23 -15.69 2.06 6.36
C VAL A 23 -14.20 2.20 6.67
N ILE A 24 -13.61 1.17 7.23
CA ILE A 24 -12.20 1.18 7.62
C ILE A 24 -11.43 0.20 6.74
N TYR A 25 -10.48 0.72 5.97
CA TYR A 25 -9.52 -0.09 5.21
C TYR A 25 -8.29 -0.32 6.09
N ALA A 26 -8.38 -1.32 6.96
CA ALA A 26 -7.45 -1.50 8.06
C ALA A 26 -6.06 -1.99 7.65
N ASN A 27 -5.95 -2.82 6.59
CA ASN A 27 -4.70 -3.53 6.31
C ASN A 27 -4.30 -3.60 4.84
N GLN A 28 -5.09 -3.02 3.92
CA GLN A 28 -4.80 -3.14 2.49
C GLN A 28 -3.46 -2.51 2.11
N LEU A 29 -3.14 -1.34 2.67
CA LEU A 29 -1.87 -0.66 2.37
C LEU A 29 -0.67 -1.49 2.86
N THR A 30 -0.72 -1.99 4.08
CA THR A 30 0.35 -2.84 4.64
C THR A 30 0.49 -4.14 3.87
N ARG A 31 -0.64 -4.76 3.52
CA ARG A 31 -0.64 -6.02 2.77
C ARG A 31 -0.11 -5.85 1.35
N SER A 32 -0.22 -4.66 0.76
CA SER A 32 0.37 -4.38 -0.54
C SER A 32 1.84 -3.96 -0.42
N ALA A 33 2.19 -3.20 0.60
CA ALA A 33 3.54 -2.69 0.78
C ALA A 33 4.54 -3.76 1.21
N PHE A 34 4.15 -4.64 2.14
CA PHE A 34 5.07 -5.62 2.71
C PHE A 34 5.66 -6.58 1.68
N PRO A 35 4.86 -7.23 0.79
CA PRO A 35 5.44 -8.11 -0.23
C PRO A 35 6.38 -7.38 -1.18
N ALA A 36 6.06 -6.14 -1.55
CA ALA A 36 6.91 -5.32 -2.42
C ALA A 36 8.25 -5.00 -1.75
N MET A 37 8.21 -4.60 -0.48
CA MET A 37 9.41 -4.33 0.30
C MET A 37 10.27 -5.59 0.47
N ARG A 38 9.63 -6.72 0.75
CA ARG A 38 10.34 -8.00 0.91
C ARG A 38 11.05 -8.40 -0.38
N GLN A 39 10.36 -8.29 -1.52
CA GLN A 39 10.97 -8.62 -2.82
C GLN A 39 12.17 -7.73 -3.11
N THR A 40 12.05 -6.43 -2.83
CA THR A 40 13.16 -5.49 -3.01
C THR A 40 14.36 -5.88 -2.12
N ALA A 41 14.11 -6.22 -0.86
CA ALA A 41 15.17 -6.63 0.06
C ALA A 41 15.86 -7.92 -0.42
N GLU A 42 15.08 -8.90 -0.88
CA GLU A 42 15.61 -10.16 -1.41
C GLU A 42 16.50 -9.92 -2.63
N ASP A 43 16.10 -9.02 -3.53
CA ASP A 43 16.86 -8.72 -4.72
C ASP A 43 18.17 -8.00 -4.39
N ILE A 44 18.14 -7.05 -3.43
CA ILE A 44 19.36 -6.39 -2.97
C ILE A 44 20.34 -7.42 -2.38
N LEU A 45 19.84 -8.35 -1.58
CA LEU A 45 20.67 -9.40 -1.00
C LEU A 45 21.23 -10.33 -2.07
N ARG A 46 20.44 -10.62 -3.10
CA ARG A 46 20.88 -11.50 -4.20
C ARG A 46 21.97 -10.86 -5.03
N TYR A 47 21.82 -9.59 -5.41
CA TYR A 47 22.74 -8.92 -6.33
C TYR A 47 23.80 -8.10 -5.64
N HIS A 48 23.76 -7.97 -4.31
CA HIS A 48 24.70 -7.19 -3.51
C HIS A 48 24.79 -5.73 -3.94
N ARG A 49 23.69 -5.18 -4.49
CA ARG A 49 23.55 -3.78 -4.89
C ARG A 49 22.09 -3.48 -5.17
N ALA A 50 21.76 -2.19 -5.35
CA ALA A 50 20.38 -1.74 -5.53
C ALA A 50 19.98 -1.47 -6.98
N LYS A 51 20.90 -1.64 -7.94
CA LYS A 51 20.64 -1.26 -9.35
C LYS A 51 19.44 -2.01 -9.93
N GLU A 52 19.30 -3.31 -9.63
CA GLU A 52 18.27 -4.17 -10.21
C GLU A 52 16.87 -3.84 -9.73
N VAL A 53 16.73 -3.09 -8.64
CA VAL A 53 15.42 -2.68 -8.12
C VAL A 53 15.09 -1.21 -8.42
N ASP A 54 15.97 -0.49 -9.09
CA ASP A 54 15.88 0.96 -9.26
C ASP A 54 14.59 1.42 -9.94
N ASP A 55 14.10 0.67 -10.91
CA ASP A 55 12.87 0.99 -11.63
C ASP A 55 11.59 0.82 -10.80
N ARG A 56 11.69 0.18 -9.63
CA ARG A 56 10.58 -0.02 -8.70
C ARG A 56 10.59 0.96 -7.55
N LEU A 57 11.60 1.82 -7.49
CA LEU A 57 11.77 2.76 -6.37
C LEU A 57 11.21 4.12 -6.73
N MET A 58 10.54 4.74 -5.76
CA MET A 58 10.17 6.13 -5.87
C MET A 58 11.45 6.98 -5.87
N PRO A 59 11.57 8.01 -6.73
CA PRO A 59 12.74 8.89 -6.72
C PRO A 59 12.96 9.52 -5.34
N ILE A 60 14.22 9.65 -4.94
CA ILE A 60 14.58 10.20 -3.63
C ILE A 60 13.98 11.58 -3.40
N LYS A 61 13.93 12.42 -4.45
CA LYS A 61 13.32 13.76 -4.34
C LYS A 61 11.86 13.70 -3.92
N GLU A 62 11.11 12.73 -4.44
CA GLU A 62 9.71 12.56 -4.09
C GLU A 62 9.56 12.07 -2.64
N ILE A 63 10.39 11.13 -2.22
CA ILE A 63 10.38 10.61 -0.84
C ILE A 63 10.65 11.73 0.16
N ILE A 64 11.66 12.55 -0.11
CA ILE A 64 12.09 13.63 0.80
C ILE A 64 10.97 14.67 0.99
N THR A 65 10.17 14.92 -0.05
CA THR A 65 9.13 15.95 -0.02
C THR A 65 7.77 15.42 0.44
N LEU A 66 7.60 14.12 0.63
CA LEU A 66 6.31 13.53 1.02
C LEU A 66 5.74 14.13 2.30
N ILE A 67 6.58 14.35 3.31
CA ILE A 67 6.13 14.87 4.62
C ILE A 67 5.64 16.31 4.47
N ASP A 68 6.27 17.09 3.62
CA ASP A 68 5.88 18.49 3.37
C ASP A 68 4.54 18.62 2.66
N GLU A 69 4.10 17.58 1.97
CA GLU A 69 2.82 17.52 1.28
C GLU A 69 1.66 17.12 2.18
N LEU A 70 1.95 16.56 3.34
CA LEU A 70 0.96 16.13 4.29
C LEU A 70 0.57 17.24 5.26
#